data_0bee9158dae1551b1527fe296a96be36
#
_entry.id   0bee9158dae1551b1527fe296a96be36
#
_cell.length_a   1.000
_cell.length_b   1.000
_cell.length_c   1.000
_cell.angle_alpha   90.00
_cell.angle_beta   90.00
_cell.angle_gamma   90.00
#
_symmetry.space_group_name_H-M   'P 1'
#
loop_
_entity.id
_entity.type
_entity.pdbx_description
1 polymer ?
#
loop_
_entity_poly.entity_id
_entity_poly.type
_entity_poly.pdbx_seq_one_letter_code
_entity_poly.pdbx_strand_id
1 'polypeptide(L)'
;MRSLRAGRRPMSVLSSTRHRLRWLAAVVLGLAAFFALGISAALAAEPPMRASDWKSIKQVIAAQRAALIAGDGEKAFGYATPAIRAQFGEADIFMAMVQVGYPALLTARYTEFLEGAVIDGLIIQPLRLIDADNSVRVALYTMEKQKNGAWRISGCRIGPSTVQSA
;
A
#
# COMPACT_ATOMS: atom_id res chain seq x y z
N MET A 1 -78.27 40.31 47.93
CA MET A 1 -77.89 39.73 49.25
C MET A 1 -77.00 38.50 49.03
N ARG A 2 -75.84 38.40 49.76
CA ARG A 2 -74.92 37.25 49.94
C ARG A 2 -74.21 36.69 48.72
N SER A 3 -73.06 37.11 48.37
CA SER A 3 -71.69 36.70 48.67
C SER A 3 -71.51 35.20 48.96
N LEU A 4 -70.80 34.52 48.04
CA LEU A 4 -69.99 33.34 48.38
C LEU A 4 -68.70 33.35 47.56
N ARG A 5 -67.60 33.52 48.26
CA ARG A 5 -66.20 33.36 47.83
C ARG A 5 -65.94 31.90 47.52
N ALA A 6 -65.35 31.62 46.35
CA ALA A 6 -64.72 30.36 46.07
C ALA A 6 -63.20 30.58 45.99
N GLY A 7 -62.48 30.00 46.95
CA GLY A 7 -61.03 30.02 47.04
C GLY A 7 -60.36 29.21 45.96
N ARG A 8 -59.43 29.85 45.25
CA ARG A 8 -58.53 29.16 44.35
C ARG A 8 -57.35 28.62 45.14
N ARG A 9 -57.18 27.30 45.13
CA ARG A 9 -55.95 26.64 45.59
C ARG A 9 -54.87 26.77 44.48
N PRO A 10 -53.61 27.13 44.78
CA PRO A 10 -52.55 27.06 43.81
C PRO A 10 -52.11 25.59 43.67
N MET A 11 -52.21 25.06 42.41
CA MET A 11 -51.58 23.80 42.05
C MET A 11 -50.06 24.01 41.96
N SER A 12 -49.31 23.34 42.82
CA SER A 12 -47.85 23.24 42.82
C SER A 12 -47.39 22.40 41.62
N VAL A 13 -46.98 23.02 40.53
CA VAL A 13 -46.32 22.41 39.39
C VAL A 13 -44.81 22.65 39.58
N LEU A 14 -44.15 21.87 40.42
CA LEU A 14 -42.70 21.95 40.57
C LEU A 14 -42.14 20.61 41.09
N SER A 15 -42.19 19.56 40.26
CA SER A 15 -41.33 18.39 40.55
C SER A 15 -40.97 17.52 39.33
N SER A 16 -41.24 17.92 38.08
CA SER A 16 -41.00 17.08 36.90
C SER A 16 -39.70 17.38 36.16
N THR A 17 -39.08 18.56 36.40
CA THR A 17 -37.91 18.97 35.59
C THR A 17 -36.59 18.37 36.04
N ARG A 18 -36.50 17.98 37.34
CA ARG A 18 -35.22 17.42 37.87
C ARG A 18 -34.96 15.97 37.46
N HIS A 19 -35.99 15.17 37.21
CA HIS A 19 -35.82 13.77 36.75
C HIS A 19 -35.39 13.71 35.25
N ARG A 20 -35.94 14.57 34.40
CA ARG A 20 -35.60 14.59 32.99
C ARG A 20 -34.13 15.03 32.75
N LEU A 21 -33.61 15.96 33.57
CA LEU A 21 -32.23 16.42 33.46
C LEU A 21 -31.20 15.35 33.89
N ARG A 22 -31.57 14.51 34.85
CA ARG A 22 -30.68 13.41 35.31
C ARG A 22 -30.60 12.28 34.28
N TRP A 23 -31.67 12.00 33.53
CA TRP A 23 -31.66 10.98 32.48
C TRP A 23 -30.89 11.47 31.23
N LEU A 24 -30.96 12.73 30.89
CA LEU A 24 -30.17 13.29 29.77
C LEU A 24 -28.68 13.30 30.08
N ALA A 25 -28.28 13.59 31.33
CA ALA A 25 -26.88 13.53 31.74
C ALA A 25 -26.34 12.06 31.71
N ALA A 26 -27.12 11.07 32.07
CA ALA A 26 -26.72 9.65 32.05
C ALA A 26 -26.55 9.14 30.59
N VAL A 27 -27.42 9.57 29.67
CA VAL A 27 -27.33 9.18 28.25
C VAL A 27 -26.12 9.83 27.55
N VAL A 28 -25.81 11.09 27.87
CA VAL A 28 -24.64 11.79 27.31
C VAL A 28 -23.33 11.19 27.83
N LEU A 29 -23.26 10.81 29.11
CA LEU A 29 -22.08 10.12 29.66
C LEU A 29 -21.91 8.69 29.08
N GLY A 30 -23.00 7.97 28.82
CA GLY A 30 -22.95 6.66 28.20
C GLY A 30 -22.47 6.68 26.73
N LEU A 31 -22.87 7.71 25.97
CA LEU A 31 -22.41 7.88 24.59
C LEU A 31 -20.94 8.32 24.49
N ALA A 32 -20.45 9.13 25.44
CA ALA A 32 -19.05 9.51 25.49
C ALA A 32 -18.13 8.35 25.86
N ALA A 33 -18.57 7.40 26.70
CA ALA A 33 -17.79 6.20 27.03
C ALA A 33 -17.73 5.21 25.87
N PHE A 34 -18.78 5.13 25.02
CA PHE A 34 -18.78 4.26 23.84
C PHE A 34 -17.88 4.81 22.71
N PHE A 35 -17.70 6.14 22.62
CA PHE A 35 -16.81 6.75 21.63
C PHE A 35 -15.32 6.65 22.00
N ALA A 36 -15.03 6.47 23.31
CA ALA A 36 -13.63 6.32 23.77
C ALA A 36 -13.07 4.90 23.60
N LEU A 37 -13.91 3.88 23.41
CA LEU A 37 -13.46 2.49 23.16
C LEU A 37 -13.30 2.13 21.67
N GLY A 38 -13.64 3.03 20.74
CA GLY A 38 -13.71 2.77 19.30
C GLY A 38 -12.51 3.25 18.47
N ILE A 39 -11.52 3.95 19.03
CA ILE A 39 -10.40 4.53 18.25
C ILE A 39 -9.05 3.98 18.73
N SER A 40 -9.02 2.72 19.09
CA SER A 40 -7.78 1.94 19.06
C SER A 40 -7.83 0.99 17.86
N ALA A 41 -8.17 1.52 16.67
CA ALA A 41 -7.65 0.96 15.45
C ALA A 41 -6.15 1.25 15.52
N ALA A 42 -5.41 0.33 16.14
CA ALA A 42 -3.98 0.30 16.07
C ALA A 42 -3.64 0.52 14.58
N LEU A 43 -2.85 1.55 14.27
CA LEU A 43 -1.99 1.53 13.12
C LEU A 43 -1.13 0.28 13.32
N ALA A 44 -1.63 -0.85 12.85
CA ALA A 44 -0.84 -2.05 12.75
C ALA A 44 0.24 -1.69 11.74
N ALA A 45 1.42 -1.30 12.24
CA ALA A 45 2.60 -1.20 11.42
C ALA A 45 2.69 -2.53 10.68
N GLU A 46 2.67 -2.49 9.35
CA GLU A 46 2.82 -3.71 8.58
C GLU A 46 4.06 -4.45 9.08
N PRO A 47 3.97 -5.77 9.28
CA PRO A 47 5.11 -6.51 9.81
C PRO A 47 6.32 -6.29 8.89
N PRO A 48 7.50 -6.05 9.46
CA PRO A 48 8.69 -5.78 8.67
C PRO A 48 8.93 -6.93 7.68
N MET A 49 9.31 -6.58 6.45
CA MET A 49 9.65 -7.53 5.39
C MET A 49 10.71 -8.50 5.88
N ARG A 50 10.46 -9.79 5.74
CA ARG A 50 11.40 -10.84 6.16
C ARG A 50 12.56 -10.97 5.17
N ALA A 51 13.73 -11.38 5.63
CA ALA A 51 14.88 -11.65 4.75
C ALA A 51 14.55 -12.67 3.64
N SER A 52 13.68 -13.66 3.92
CA SER A 52 13.19 -14.62 2.93
C SER A 52 12.35 -13.97 1.83
N ASP A 53 11.58 -12.94 2.15
CA ASP A 53 10.78 -12.21 1.16
C ASP A 53 11.70 -11.41 0.22
N TRP A 54 12.70 -10.70 0.74
CA TRP A 54 13.72 -10.01 -0.06
C TRP A 54 14.50 -10.97 -0.96
N LYS A 55 14.87 -12.15 -0.45
CA LYS A 55 15.52 -13.19 -1.27
C LYS A 55 14.63 -13.63 -2.43
N SER A 56 13.33 -13.90 -2.17
CA SER A 56 12.38 -14.30 -3.19
C SER A 56 12.15 -13.21 -4.24
N ILE A 57 12.06 -11.96 -3.82
CA ILE A 57 11.94 -10.80 -4.71
C ILE A 57 13.14 -10.73 -5.67
N LYS A 58 14.37 -10.81 -5.15
CA LYS A 58 15.58 -10.78 -5.98
C LYS A 58 15.61 -11.95 -6.98
N GLN A 59 15.16 -13.14 -6.56
CA GLN A 59 15.06 -14.31 -7.45
C GLN A 59 14.06 -14.09 -8.59
N VAL A 60 12.89 -13.51 -8.31
CA VAL A 60 11.87 -13.19 -9.33
C VAL A 60 12.43 -12.20 -10.35
N ILE A 61 13.07 -11.12 -9.90
CA ILE A 61 13.65 -10.10 -10.78
C ILE A 61 14.78 -10.70 -11.64
N ALA A 62 15.68 -11.48 -11.03
CA ALA A 62 16.77 -12.13 -11.76
C ALA A 62 16.23 -13.12 -12.81
N ALA A 63 15.22 -13.91 -12.47
CA ALA A 63 14.59 -14.87 -13.38
C ALA A 63 13.85 -14.17 -14.53
N GLN A 64 13.14 -13.07 -14.26
CA GLN A 64 12.52 -12.28 -15.32
C GLN A 64 13.59 -11.73 -16.27
N ARG A 65 14.66 -11.10 -15.72
CA ARG A 65 15.73 -10.55 -16.55
C ARG A 65 16.40 -11.61 -17.42
N ALA A 66 16.66 -12.79 -16.86
CA ALA A 66 17.22 -13.90 -17.63
C ALA A 66 16.28 -14.33 -18.79
N ALA A 67 14.97 -14.38 -18.56
CA ALA A 67 14.00 -14.67 -19.61
C ALA A 67 13.94 -13.56 -20.68
N LEU A 68 14.00 -12.29 -20.28
CA LEU A 68 14.07 -11.15 -21.21
C LEU A 68 15.29 -11.23 -22.12
N ILE A 69 16.47 -11.51 -21.56
CA ILE A 69 17.73 -11.64 -22.32
C ILE A 69 17.68 -12.84 -23.26
N ALA A 70 17.04 -13.93 -22.85
CA ALA A 70 16.85 -15.13 -23.68
C ALA A 70 15.78 -14.95 -24.78
N GLY A 71 15.04 -13.83 -24.81
CA GLY A 71 13.93 -13.62 -25.72
C GLY A 71 12.68 -14.44 -25.38
N ASP A 72 12.63 -15.06 -24.18
CA ASP A 72 11.50 -15.86 -23.70
C ASP A 72 10.42 -14.94 -23.11
N GLY A 73 9.62 -14.35 -24.03
CA GLY A 73 8.58 -13.39 -23.68
C GLY A 73 7.52 -13.95 -22.74
N GLU A 74 7.06 -15.15 -22.99
CA GLU A 74 6.04 -15.81 -22.17
C GLU A 74 6.51 -15.98 -20.71
N LYS A 75 7.72 -16.48 -20.55
CA LYS A 75 8.32 -16.65 -19.22
C LYS A 75 8.57 -15.32 -18.53
N ALA A 76 9.09 -14.33 -19.24
CA ALA A 76 9.32 -12.97 -18.69
C ALA A 76 8.01 -12.33 -18.25
N PHE A 77 6.97 -12.42 -19.08
CA PHE A 77 5.64 -11.90 -18.82
C PHE A 77 4.96 -12.61 -17.65
N GLY A 78 5.22 -13.90 -17.45
CA GLY A 78 4.74 -14.68 -16.33
C GLY A 78 5.19 -14.18 -14.95
N TYR A 79 6.29 -13.44 -14.86
CA TYR A 79 6.73 -12.80 -13.60
C TYR A 79 6.02 -11.49 -13.27
N ALA A 80 5.28 -10.90 -14.22
CA ALA A 80 4.48 -9.71 -13.99
C ALA A 80 3.18 -10.02 -13.22
N THR A 81 2.63 -9.01 -12.54
CA THR A 81 1.32 -9.12 -11.89
C THR A 81 0.20 -9.35 -12.90
N PRO A 82 -0.96 -9.91 -12.46
CA PRO A 82 -2.14 -10.00 -13.32
C PRO A 82 -2.56 -8.65 -13.92
N ALA A 83 -2.39 -7.55 -13.18
CA ALA A 83 -2.71 -6.20 -13.67
C ALA A 83 -1.85 -5.79 -14.86
N ILE A 84 -0.52 -5.99 -14.78
CA ILE A 84 0.38 -5.74 -15.91
C ILE A 84 0.03 -6.65 -17.08
N ARG A 85 -0.21 -7.93 -16.84
CA ARG A 85 -0.56 -8.87 -17.91
C ARG A 85 -1.88 -8.49 -18.58
N ALA A 86 -2.87 -8.03 -17.83
CA ALA A 86 -4.12 -7.53 -18.41
C ALA A 86 -3.92 -6.24 -19.23
N GLN A 87 -2.97 -5.37 -18.82
CA GLN A 87 -2.66 -4.12 -19.53
C GLN A 87 -2.03 -4.37 -20.90
N PHE A 88 -1.11 -5.33 -21.02
CA PHE A 88 -0.40 -5.62 -22.26
C PHE A 88 -1.13 -6.69 -23.11
N GLY A 89 -1.94 -7.52 -22.51
CA GLY A 89 -2.66 -8.61 -23.16
C GLY A 89 -1.79 -9.79 -23.53
N GLU A 90 -0.72 -9.55 -24.30
CA GLU A 90 0.14 -10.60 -24.87
C GLU A 90 1.62 -10.39 -24.52
N ALA A 91 2.36 -11.51 -24.44
CA ALA A 91 3.79 -11.50 -24.12
C ALA A 91 4.63 -10.77 -25.18
N ASP A 92 4.27 -10.88 -26.44
CA ASP A 92 5.00 -10.22 -27.55
C ASP A 92 4.88 -8.71 -27.47
N ILE A 93 3.70 -8.17 -27.10
CA ILE A 93 3.49 -6.74 -26.89
C ILE A 93 4.32 -6.26 -25.69
N PHE A 94 4.34 -7.05 -24.62
CA PHE A 94 5.17 -6.76 -23.45
C PHE A 94 6.66 -6.76 -23.82
N MET A 95 7.15 -7.74 -24.58
CA MET A 95 8.55 -7.81 -25.03
C MET A 95 8.94 -6.64 -25.91
N ALA A 96 8.09 -6.26 -26.88
CA ALA A 96 8.34 -5.10 -27.72
C ALA A 96 8.47 -3.82 -26.91
N MET A 97 7.60 -3.63 -25.91
CA MET A 97 7.70 -2.50 -24.98
C MET A 97 9.00 -2.51 -24.17
N VAL A 98 9.43 -3.68 -23.66
CA VAL A 98 10.69 -3.79 -22.91
C VAL A 98 11.89 -3.49 -23.79
N GLN A 99 11.93 -3.99 -25.02
CA GLN A 99 13.03 -3.73 -25.98
C GLN A 99 13.20 -2.24 -26.29
N VAL A 100 12.09 -1.51 -26.44
CA VAL A 100 12.12 -0.07 -26.77
C VAL A 100 12.31 0.78 -25.52
N GLY A 101 11.59 0.49 -24.44
CA GLY A 101 11.54 1.35 -23.25
C GLY A 101 12.60 1.06 -22.20
N TYR A 102 13.14 -0.16 -22.19
CA TYR A 102 14.01 -0.66 -21.11
C TYR A 102 15.27 -1.39 -21.63
N PRO A 103 15.96 -0.89 -22.66
CA PRO A 103 17.08 -1.61 -23.27
C PRO A 103 18.19 -1.96 -22.26
N ALA A 104 18.42 -1.13 -21.25
CA ALA A 104 19.43 -1.39 -20.21
C ALA A 104 19.17 -2.69 -19.41
N LEU A 105 17.93 -3.17 -19.32
CA LEU A 105 17.63 -4.48 -18.71
C LEU A 105 18.18 -5.65 -19.53
N LEU A 106 18.31 -5.45 -20.84
CA LEU A 106 18.77 -6.46 -21.79
C LEU A 106 20.29 -6.40 -21.97
N THR A 107 20.87 -5.19 -22.02
CA THR A 107 22.25 -4.95 -22.45
C THR A 107 23.25 -4.78 -21.30
N ALA A 108 22.79 -4.47 -20.06
CA ALA A 108 23.68 -4.29 -18.94
C ALA A 108 24.57 -5.53 -18.72
N ARG A 109 25.90 -5.30 -18.78
CA ARG A 109 26.91 -6.34 -18.60
C ARG A 109 27.10 -6.76 -17.14
N TYR A 110 26.79 -5.85 -16.20
CA TYR A 110 26.86 -6.11 -14.77
C TYR A 110 25.60 -5.60 -14.07
N THR A 111 25.14 -6.35 -13.09
CA THR A 111 23.99 -5.97 -12.28
C THR A 111 24.23 -6.29 -10.81
N GLU A 112 23.71 -5.41 -9.94
CA GLU A 112 23.82 -5.54 -8.51
C GLU A 112 22.52 -5.16 -7.83
N PHE A 113 21.97 -6.02 -6.98
CA PHE A 113 20.85 -5.67 -6.15
C PHE A 113 21.29 -4.75 -5.01
N LEU A 114 20.69 -3.57 -4.94
CA LEU A 114 20.88 -2.67 -3.82
C LEU A 114 19.91 -3.04 -2.68
N GLU A 115 19.99 -2.30 -1.57
CA GLU A 115 19.07 -2.50 -0.46
C GLU A 115 17.63 -2.18 -0.86
N GLY A 116 16.72 -3.09 -0.57
CA GLY A 116 15.29 -2.91 -0.82
C GLY A 116 14.62 -2.13 0.31
N ALA A 117 13.55 -1.43 0.00
CA ALA A 117 12.81 -0.61 0.95
C ALA A 117 11.30 -0.75 0.79
N VAL A 118 10.57 -0.46 1.86
CA VAL A 118 9.13 -0.23 1.83
C VAL A 118 8.90 1.26 2.02
N ILE A 119 8.33 1.92 1.03
CA ILE A 119 8.09 3.36 1.01
C ILE A 119 6.62 3.58 0.70
N ASP A 120 5.86 4.15 1.63
CA ASP A 120 4.42 4.40 1.50
C ASP A 120 3.63 3.14 1.10
N GLY A 121 3.99 1.98 1.68
CA GLY A 121 3.38 0.69 1.37
C GLY A 121 3.86 0.05 0.06
N LEU A 122 4.69 0.72 -0.74
CA LEU A 122 5.28 0.17 -1.95
C LEU A 122 6.57 -0.59 -1.62
N ILE A 123 6.64 -1.84 -2.02
CA ILE A 123 7.83 -2.67 -1.87
C ILE A 123 8.71 -2.43 -3.08
N ILE A 124 9.87 -1.80 -2.86
CA ILE A 124 10.79 -1.38 -3.91
C ILE A 124 12.10 -2.14 -3.78
N GLN A 125 12.51 -2.80 -4.87
CA GLN A 125 13.81 -3.45 -4.97
C GLN A 125 14.62 -2.77 -6.08
N PRO A 126 15.65 -1.99 -5.73
CA PRO A 126 16.52 -1.40 -6.72
C PRO A 126 17.51 -2.42 -7.28
N LEU A 127 17.77 -2.30 -8.59
CA LEU A 127 18.78 -3.06 -9.31
C LEU A 127 19.69 -2.06 -10.05
N ARG A 128 20.96 -2.02 -9.66
CA ARG A 128 21.99 -1.26 -10.38
C ARG A 128 22.32 -1.99 -11.68
N LEU A 129 22.39 -1.24 -12.75
CA LEU A 129 22.71 -1.70 -14.10
C LEU A 129 23.96 -0.94 -14.58
N ILE A 130 24.96 -1.65 -15.07
CA ILE A 130 26.19 -1.05 -15.64
C ILE A 130 26.29 -1.53 -17.07
N ASP A 131 26.18 -0.60 -18.01
CA ASP A 131 26.27 -0.86 -19.44
C ASP A 131 27.72 -1.04 -19.91
N ALA A 132 27.91 -1.40 -21.17
CA ALA A 132 29.25 -1.64 -21.78
C ALA A 132 30.12 -0.36 -21.82
N ASP A 133 29.49 0.81 -21.89
CA ASP A 133 30.14 2.13 -21.87
C ASP A 133 30.43 2.65 -20.44
N ASN A 134 30.23 1.82 -19.41
CA ASN A 134 30.29 2.16 -18.00
C ASN A 134 29.20 3.13 -17.51
N SER A 135 28.18 3.43 -18.29
CA SER A 135 27.04 4.18 -17.79
C SER A 135 26.32 3.40 -16.70
N VAL A 136 25.95 4.09 -15.62
CA VAL A 136 25.29 3.51 -14.45
C VAL A 136 23.84 3.97 -14.40
N ARG A 137 22.93 3.02 -14.33
CA ARG A 137 21.49 3.25 -14.17
C ARG A 137 20.96 2.47 -12.99
N VAL A 138 19.80 2.87 -12.49
CA VAL A 138 19.08 2.10 -11.47
C VAL A 138 17.68 1.80 -11.96
N ALA A 139 17.36 0.51 -11.99
CA ALA A 139 16.00 0.03 -12.20
C ALA A 139 15.32 -0.12 -10.84
N LEU A 140 14.24 0.62 -10.60
CA LEU A 140 13.41 0.52 -9.41
C LEU A 140 12.25 -0.42 -9.73
N TYR A 141 12.32 -1.64 -9.23
CA TYR A 141 11.24 -2.62 -9.33
C TYR A 141 10.27 -2.43 -8.19
N THR A 142 8.98 -2.29 -8.49
CA THR A 142 7.90 -2.42 -7.51
C THR A 142 7.38 -3.84 -7.50
N MET A 143 7.17 -4.37 -6.29
CA MET A 143 6.85 -5.79 -6.09
C MET A 143 5.54 -5.94 -5.34
N GLU A 144 4.81 -7.00 -5.66
CA GLU A 144 3.54 -7.33 -5.03
C GLU A 144 3.48 -8.81 -4.67
N LYS A 145 3.06 -9.11 -3.44
CA LYS A 145 2.83 -10.48 -3.00
C LYS A 145 1.41 -10.90 -3.36
N GLN A 146 1.29 -11.95 -4.13
CA GLN A 146 0.01 -12.48 -4.56
C GLN A 146 -0.67 -13.30 -3.45
N LYS A 147 -1.97 -13.54 -3.56
CA LYS A 147 -2.75 -14.33 -2.59
C LYS A 147 -2.19 -15.74 -2.33
N ASN A 148 -1.54 -16.33 -3.33
CA ASN A 148 -0.87 -17.62 -3.22
C ASN A 148 0.54 -17.55 -2.60
N GLY A 149 0.96 -16.38 -2.14
CA GLY A 149 2.27 -16.15 -1.55
C GLY A 149 3.41 -15.87 -2.54
N ALA A 150 3.18 -16.01 -3.85
CA ALA A 150 4.20 -15.74 -4.86
C ALA A 150 4.43 -14.23 -5.04
N TRP A 151 5.69 -13.84 -5.21
CA TRP A 151 6.06 -12.47 -5.56
C TRP A 151 5.92 -12.25 -7.07
N ARG A 152 5.43 -11.05 -7.45
CA ARG A 152 5.30 -10.60 -8.84
C ARG A 152 5.75 -9.15 -8.97
N ILE A 153 6.20 -8.81 -10.17
CA ILE A 153 6.61 -7.45 -10.53
C ILE A 153 5.36 -6.66 -10.89
N SER A 154 5.10 -5.59 -10.16
CA SER A 154 3.98 -4.67 -10.39
C SER A 154 4.40 -3.40 -11.11
N GLY A 155 5.71 -3.19 -11.33
CA GLY A 155 6.24 -2.08 -12.12
C GLY A 155 7.76 -2.07 -12.15
N CYS A 156 8.29 -1.29 -13.09
CA CYS A 156 9.71 -0.99 -13.19
C CYS A 156 9.89 0.42 -13.75
N ARG A 157 10.82 1.17 -13.16
CA ARG A 157 11.28 2.47 -13.69
C ARG A 157 12.80 2.48 -13.74
N ILE A 158 13.37 2.99 -14.83
CA ILE A 158 14.83 3.14 -14.96
C ILE A 158 15.16 4.63 -14.99
N GLY A 159 16.12 5.02 -14.19
CA GLY A 159 16.66 6.37 -14.15
C GLY A 159 18.19 6.37 -14.09
N PRO A 160 18.81 7.52 -14.32
CA PRO A 160 20.24 7.69 -14.07
C PRO A 160 20.53 7.42 -12.59
N SER A 161 21.69 6.84 -12.31
CA SER A 161 22.15 6.76 -10.91
C SER A 161 22.53 8.16 -10.45
N THR A 162 21.87 8.64 -9.38
CA THR A 162 22.27 9.88 -8.70
C THR A 162 23.49 9.70 -7.81
N VAL A 163 23.97 8.48 -7.64
CA VAL A 163 25.21 8.17 -6.90
C VAL A 163 26.37 8.36 -7.85
N GLN A 164 26.90 9.56 -7.93
CA GLN A 164 28.25 9.78 -8.43
C GLN A 164 29.21 9.06 -7.48
N SER A 165 29.99 8.13 -8.03
CA SER A 165 31.12 7.57 -7.32
C SER A 165 32.05 8.70 -6.93
N ALA A 166 32.17 8.97 -5.63
CA ALA A 166 33.23 9.84 -5.09
C ALA A 166 34.56 9.12 -5.17
#